data_1a3e1d6aa0dd1cc51d7488451b7c7ac6
#
_entry.id   1a3e1d6aa0dd1cc51d7488451b7c7ac6
#
_cell.length_a   1.000
_cell.length_b   1.000
_cell.length_c   1.000
_cell.angle_alpha   90.00
_cell.angle_beta   90.00
_cell.angle_gamma   90.00
#
_symmetry.space_group_name_H-M   'P 1'
#
loop_
_entity.id
_entity.type
_entity.pdbx_description
1 polymer ?
#
loop_
_entity_poly.entity_id
_entity_poly.type
_entity_poly.pdbx_seq_one_letter_code
_entity_poly.pdbx_strand_id
1 'polypeptide(L)'
;MGHGQIAYGPLQKNKYNCEDVEKYDFNLDKAAEAFTAAGCEKDDEGYWTRDGKRIGFTIDATPSDQVRIDMAQIVAQQLKEAGLDVKAEVPAEGIDWGGQECCIIGWGSPFDADDHTYKVFGTDKGANYSGYSNEKVDAYLKAARETADENERMAQYALFQKELAKTPAYTFFCYIDAMYVGAKNISGIDQNTVLGHHGVGIFWNVCDWTIDE
;
A
#
# COMPACT_ATOMS: atom_id res chain seq x y z
N MET A 1 9.54 1.13 -18.11
CA MET A 1 8.58 0.24 -17.43
C MET A 1 9.38 -0.90 -16.81
N GLY A 2 8.89 -1.55 -15.74
CA GLY A 2 9.65 -2.56 -15.01
C GLY A 2 10.37 -2.02 -13.77
N HIS A 3 9.96 -0.85 -13.28
CA HIS A 3 10.54 -0.20 -12.10
C HIS A 3 9.65 -0.39 -10.86
N GLY A 4 9.31 -1.63 -10.57
CA GLY A 4 8.54 -1.98 -9.40
C GLY A 4 8.30 -3.48 -9.31
N GLN A 5 7.90 -3.94 -8.14
CA GLN A 5 7.56 -5.33 -7.85
C GLN A 5 6.14 -5.39 -7.29
N ILE A 6 5.36 -6.40 -7.70
CA ILE A 6 4.01 -6.62 -7.17
C ILE A 6 4.07 -6.73 -5.65
N ALA A 7 3.17 -6.05 -4.96
CA ALA A 7 3.04 -6.08 -3.52
C ALA A 7 1.80 -6.90 -3.09
N TYR A 8 1.98 -7.75 -2.09
CA TYR A 8 0.91 -8.52 -1.46
C TYR A 8 0.71 -8.16 0.02
N GLY A 9 1.51 -7.23 0.53
CA GLY A 9 1.43 -6.82 1.92
C GLY A 9 2.42 -5.70 2.27
N PRO A 10 2.35 -5.16 3.48
CA PRO A 10 3.12 -3.98 3.87
C PRO A 10 4.59 -4.26 4.20
N LEU A 11 4.98 -5.51 4.43
CA LEU A 11 6.32 -5.89 4.92
C LEU A 11 7.12 -6.75 3.94
N GLN A 12 6.70 -6.87 2.68
CA GLN A 12 7.33 -7.76 1.68
C GLN A 12 8.83 -7.49 1.46
N LYS A 13 9.29 -6.27 1.71
CA LYS A 13 10.70 -5.87 1.61
C LYS A 13 11.42 -5.80 2.97
N ASN A 14 10.78 -6.27 4.01
CA ASN A 14 11.29 -6.23 5.37
C ASN A 14 11.67 -7.63 5.87
N LYS A 15 12.59 -7.73 6.83
CA LYS A 15 12.97 -8.99 7.46
C LYS A 15 11.81 -9.70 8.17
N TYR A 16 10.75 -8.97 8.51
CA TYR A 16 9.53 -9.51 9.11
C TYR A 16 8.49 -9.95 8.10
N ASN A 17 8.83 -10.03 6.80
CA ASN A 17 7.91 -10.52 5.78
C ASN A 17 7.39 -11.92 6.09
N CYS A 18 6.11 -12.16 5.82
CA CYS A 18 5.48 -13.47 5.87
C CYS A 18 5.04 -13.87 4.47
N GLU A 19 5.71 -14.88 3.88
CA GLU A 19 5.36 -15.38 2.55
C GLU A 19 4.05 -16.20 2.53
N ASP A 20 3.67 -16.77 3.68
CA ASP A 20 2.48 -17.60 3.86
C ASP A 20 1.27 -16.71 4.23
N VAL A 21 0.89 -15.84 3.28
CA VAL A 21 -0.31 -14.98 3.35
C VAL A 21 -1.19 -15.23 2.16
N GLU A 22 -2.49 -14.96 2.30
CA GLU A 22 -3.41 -14.97 1.16
C GLU A 22 -3.00 -13.88 0.17
N LYS A 23 -2.91 -14.25 -1.13
CA LYS A 23 -2.51 -13.36 -2.21
C LYS A 23 -3.66 -13.20 -3.20
N TYR A 24 -3.97 -11.97 -3.53
CA TYR A 24 -5.02 -11.62 -4.48
C TYR A 24 -4.39 -11.21 -5.80
N ASP A 25 -4.32 -12.16 -6.73
CA ASP A 25 -3.91 -11.90 -8.10
C ASP A 25 -5.09 -11.39 -8.94
N PHE A 26 -4.78 -10.69 -10.04
CA PHE A 26 -5.79 -10.23 -10.97
C PHE A 26 -6.60 -11.41 -11.54
N ASN A 27 -7.89 -11.44 -11.22
CA ASN A 27 -8.82 -12.47 -11.69
C ASN A 27 -10.26 -11.96 -11.68
N LEU A 28 -10.78 -11.63 -12.88
CA LEU A 28 -12.14 -11.10 -13.02
C LEU A 28 -13.23 -12.10 -12.69
N ASP A 29 -13.00 -13.40 -12.91
CA ASP A 29 -14.00 -14.42 -12.62
C ASP A 29 -14.17 -14.58 -11.09
N LYS A 30 -13.06 -14.64 -10.35
CA LYS A 30 -13.09 -14.64 -8.87
C LYS A 30 -13.73 -13.37 -8.31
N ALA A 31 -13.44 -12.22 -8.92
CA ALA A 31 -14.08 -10.97 -8.51
C ALA A 31 -15.61 -11.03 -8.72
N ALA A 32 -16.06 -11.55 -9.87
CA ALA A 32 -17.48 -11.71 -10.17
C ALA A 32 -18.16 -12.70 -9.20
N GLU A 33 -17.49 -13.81 -8.88
CA GLU A 33 -17.98 -14.77 -7.86
C GLU A 33 -18.12 -14.09 -6.49
N ALA A 34 -17.13 -13.28 -6.08
CA ALA A 34 -17.17 -12.57 -4.81
C ALA A 34 -18.30 -11.52 -4.76
N PHE A 35 -18.52 -10.75 -5.82
CA PHE A 35 -19.63 -9.80 -5.92
C PHE A 35 -20.98 -10.55 -5.83
N THR A 36 -21.12 -11.65 -6.55
CA THR A 36 -22.34 -12.47 -6.51
C THR A 36 -22.59 -13.05 -5.12
N ALA A 37 -21.55 -13.58 -4.47
CA ALA A 37 -21.63 -14.10 -3.12
C ALA A 37 -21.99 -13.01 -2.08
N ALA A 38 -21.62 -11.77 -2.34
CA ALA A 38 -21.99 -10.60 -1.54
C ALA A 38 -23.42 -10.08 -1.83
N GLY A 39 -24.19 -10.75 -2.70
CA GLY A 39 -25.55 -10.36 -3.07
C GLY A 39 -25.61 -9.19 -4.07
N CYS A 40 -24.55 -8.98 -4.84
CA CYS A 40 -24.53 -7.99 -5.91
C CYS A 40 -25.01 -8.62 -7.23
N GLU A 41 -25.63 -7.80 -8.06
CA GLU A 41 -26.13 -8.18 -9.39
C GLU A 41 -25.66 -7.15 -10.43
N LYS A 42 -25.59 -7.53 -11.71
CA LYS A 42 -25.31 -6.59 -12.78
C LYS A 42 -26.59 -5.95 -13.32
N ASP A 43 -26.54 -4.64 -13.56
CA ASP A 43 -27.60 -3.94 -14.26
C ASP A 43 -27.53 -4.18 -15.78
N ASP A 44 -28.50 -3.63 -16.54
CA ASP A 44 -28.60 -3.80 -18.00
C ASP A 44 -27.40 -3.21 -18.77
N GLU A 45 -26.62 -2.32 -18.15
CA GLU A 45 -25.40 -1.74 -18.70
C GLU A 45 -24.13 -2.50 -18.28
N GLY A 46 -24.28 -3.55 -17.44
CA GLY A 46 -23.18 -4.41 -16.99
C GLY A 46 -22.45 -3.93 -15.72
N TYR A 47 -22.96 -2.90 -15.04
CA TYR A 47 -22.41 -2.44 -13.77
C TYR A 47 -22.91 -3.26 -12.60
N TRP A 48 -22.01 -3.56 -11.67
CA TRP A 48 -22.36 -4.18 -10.41
C TRP A 48 -23.21 -3.24 -9.54
N THR A 49 -24.30 -3.79 -9.04
CA THR A 49 -25.24 -3.07 -8.17
C THR A 49 -25.45 -3.83 -6.88
N ARG A 50 -25.75 -3.11 -5.81
CA ARG A 50 -26.22 -3.65 -4.54
C ARG A 50 -27.42 -2.84 -4.09
N ASP A 51 -28.53 -3.49 -3.72
CA ASP A 51 -29.78 -2.84 -3.34
C ASP A 51 -30.27 -1.82 -4.41
N GLY A 52 -30.09 -2.15 -5.70
CA GLY A 52 -30.46 -1.31 -6.84
C GLY A 52 -29.59 -0.10 -7.08
N LYS A 53 -28.45 0.04 -6.38
CA LYS A 53 -27.48 1.14 -6.58
C LYS A 53 -26.20 0.59 -7.16
N ARG A 54 -25.64 1.29 -8.15
CA ARG A 54 -24.31 0.97 -8.70
C ARG A 54 -23.25 1.07 -7.63
N ILE A 55 -22.35 0.10 -7.62
CA ILE A 55 -21.16 0.13 -6.79
C ILE A 55 -20.15 1.03 -7.49
N GLY A 56 -19.82 2.13 -6.84
CA GLY A 56 -18.90 3.12 -7.38
C GLY A 56 -18.28 3.96 -6.28
N PHE A 57 -17.17 4.59 -6.59
CA PHE A 57 -16.44 5.50 -5.70
C PHE A 57 -15.44 6.35 -6.48
N THR A 58 -14.93 7.38 -5.83
CA THR A 58 -13.87 8.23 -6.36
C THR A 58 -12.52 7.82 -5.77
N ILE A 59 -11.50 7.73 -6.61
CA ILE A 59 -10.10 7.50 -6.20
C ILE A 59 -9.35 8.82 -6.27
N ASP A 60 -8.97 9.36 -5.13
CA ASP A 60 -8.19 10.58 -5.04
C ASP A 60 -6.69 10.32 -5.18
N ALA A 61 -6.00 11.17 -5.93
CA ALA A 61 -4.56 11.17 -6.06
C ALA A 61 -3.96 12.51 -5.64
N THR A 62 -2.78 12.49 -5.01
CA THR A 62 -2.06 13.69 -4.59
C THR A 62 -1.64 14.55 -5.80
N PRO A 63 -1.97 15.85 -5.87
CA PRO A 63 -1.70 16.70 -7.05
C PRO A 63 -0.22 16.81 -7.46
N SER A 64 0.69 16.64 -6.51
CA SER A 64 2.14 16.75 -6.75
C SER A 64 2.82 15.43 -7.13
N ASP A 65 2.08 14.33 -7.27
CA ASP A 65 2.62 12.99 -7.52
C ASP A 65 2.04 12.40 -8.80
N GLN A 66 2.75 12.59 -9.91
CA GLN A 66 2.31 12.11 -11.23
C GLN A 66 2.15 10.58 -11.27
N VAL A 67 3.00 9.83 -10.55
CA VAL A 67 2.91 8.37 -10.53
C VAL A 67 1.60 7.92 -9.89
N ARG A 68 1.19 8.54 -8.79
CA ARG A 68 -0.09 8.24 -8.14
C ARG A 68 -1.28 8.67 -8.99
N ILE A 69 -1.18 9.80 -9.70
CA ILE A 69 -2.21 10.25 -10.64
C ILE A 69 -2.41 9.22 -11.74
N ASP A 70 -1.32 8.79 -12.38
CA ASP A 70 -1.37 7.78 -13.46
C ASP A 70 -1.92 6.45 -12.94
N MET A 71 -1.52 6.02 -11.74
CA MET A 71 -2.04 4.80 -11.10
C MET A 71 -3.54 4.90 -10.83
N ALA A 72 -4.02 6.02 -10.29
CA ALA A 72 -5.45 6.22 -10.02
C ALA A 72 -6.28 6.14 -11.30
N GLN A 73 -5.82 6.77 -12.38
CA GLN A 73 -6.49 6.74 -13.68
C GLN A 73 -6.55 5.33 -14.27
N ILE A 74 -5.42 4.59 -14.24
CA ILE A 74 -5.35 3.21 -14.76
C ILE A 74 -6.27 2.29 -13.93
N VAL A 75 -6.22 2.39 -12.61
CA VAL A 75 -7.05 1.57 -11.72
C VAL A 75 -8.52 1.88 -11.91
N ALA A 76 -8.90 3.16 -12.00
CA ALA A 76 -10.29 3.56 -12.24
C ALA A 76 -10.80 3.02 -13.58
N GLN A 77 -9.98 3.06 -14.65
CA GLN A 77 -10.32 2.49 -15.94
C GLN A 77 -10.53 0.97 -15.86
N GLN A 78 -9.61 0.24 -15.23
CA GLN A 78 -9.70 -1.22 -15.09
C GLN A 78 -10.92 -1.63 -14.28
N LEU A 79 -11.22 -0.91 -13.18
CA LEU A 79 -12.41 -1.17 -12.37
C LEU A 79 -13.70 -0.87 -13.12
N LYS A 80 -13.72 0.15 -13.97
CA LYS A 80 -14.85 0.47 -14.85
C LYS A 80 -15.08 -0.64 -15.89
N GLU A 81 -14.01 -1.15 -16.50
CA GLU A 81 -14.07 -2.30 -17.41
C GLU A 81 -14.57 -3.58 -16.71
N ALA A 82 -14.30 -3.72 -15.41
CA ALA A 82 -14.82 -4.81 -14.57
C ALA A 82 -16.29 -4.61 -14.14
N GLY A 83 -16.89 -3.47 -14.44
CA GLY A 83 -18.30 -3.17 -14.14
C GLY A 83 -18.51 -2.38 -12.84
N LEU A 84 -17.55 -1.56 -12.42
CA LEU A 84 -17.70 -0.64 -11.28
C LEU A 84 -17.75 0.81 -11.75
N ASP A 85 -18.58 1.65 -11.13
CA ASP A 85 -18.68 3.08 -11.48
C ASP A 85 -17.62 3.90 -10.72
N VAL A 86 -16.37 3.76 -11.14
CA VAL A 86 -15.21 4.37 -10.47
C VAL A 86 -14.65 5.53 -11.27
N LYS A 87 -14.23 6.58 -10.57
CA LYS A 87 -13.58 7.77 -11.12
C LYS A 87 -12.25 7.99 -10.44
N ALA A 88 -11.31 8.61 -11.15
CA ALA A 88 -10.08 9.14 -10.57
C ALA A 88 -10.15 10.66 -10.55
N GLU A 89 -9.82 11.27 -9.42
CA GLU A 89 -9.78 12.71 -9.25
C GLU A 89 -8.44 13.17 -8.66
N VAL A 90 -8.10 14.42 -8.94
CA VAL A 90 -6.91 15.07 -8.39
C VAL A 90 -7.38 16.36 -7.71
N PRO A 91 -7.74 16.29 -6.42
CA PRO A 91 -8.25 17.45 -5.70
C PRO A 91 -7.20 18.56 -5.62
N ALA A 92 -7.52 19.78 -6.06
CA ALA A 92 -6.59 20.91 -6.12
C ALA A 92 -5.97 21.25 -4.76
N GLU A 93 -6.75 21.13 -3.70
CA GLU A 93 -6.34 21.40 -2.31
C GLU A 93 -5.64 20.19 -1.63
N GLY A 94 -5.44 19.10 -2.38
CA GLY A 94 -4.94 17.83 -1.85
C GLY A 94 -6.05 16.91 -1.33
N ILE A 95 -5.65 15.73 -0.87
CA ILE A 95 -6.59 14.71 -0.38
C ILE A 95 -7.19 15.13 0.96
N ASP A 96 -8.50 15.08 1.07
CA ASP A 96 -9.20 15.17 2.35
C ASP A 96 -9.13 13.81 3.08
N TRP A 97 -8.13 13.67 3.92
CA TRP A 97 -7.84 12.42 4.64
C TRP A 97 -8.95 11.94 5.59
N GLY A 98 -9.95 12.76 5.85
CA GLY A 98 -11.11 12.40 6.67
C GLY A 98 -12.37 12.11 5.88
N GLY A 99 -12.46 12.59 4.65
CA GLY A 99 -13.66 12.53 3.82
C GLY A 99 -13.51 11.76 2.50
N GLN A 100 -12.31 11.32 2.11
CA GLN A 100 -12.11 10.56 0.88
C GLN A 100 -12.85 9.22 0.92
N GLU A 101 -13.40 8.80 -0.24
CA GLU A 101 -13.95 7.45 -0.41
C GLU A 101 -12.84 6.42 -0.63
N CYS A 102 -11.85 6.78 -1.45
CA CYS A 102 -10.68 5.98 -1.74
C CYS A 102 -9.51 6.89 -2.16
N CYS A 103 -8.28 6.48 -1.92
CA CYS A 103 -7.11 7.22 -2.39
C CYS A 103 -5.93 6.31 -2.72
N ILE A 104 -5.04 6.80 -3.59
CA ILE A 104 -3.73 6.18 -3.81
C ILE A 104 -2.74 6.80 -2.84
N ILE A 105 -2.17 5.97 -1.98
CA ILE A 105 -1.17 6.38 -1.01
C ILE A 105 0.07 5.49 -1.07
N GLY A 106 1.23 6.03 -0.74
CA GLY A 106 2.47 5.29 -0.59
C GLY A 106 3.00 5.39 0.84
N TRP A 107 3.46 4.27 1.34
CA TRP A 107 4.14 4.19 2.62
C TRP A 107 5.57 3.75 2.41
N GLY A 108 6.50 4.45 3.02
CA GLY A 108 7.91 4.09 3.01
C GLY A 108 8.40 4.02 4.44
N SER A 109 8.80 2.84 4.89
CA SER A 109 9.47 2.70 6.16
C SER A 109 10.76 1.93 5.97
N PRO A 110 11.85 2.61 6.20
CA PRO A 110 13.16 2.05 5.96
C PRO A 110 13.68 1.20 7.10
N PHE A 111 13.39 1.58 8.34
CA PHE A 111 14.16 1.10 9.48
C PHE A 111 13.46 0.01 10.28
N ASP A 112 12.22 0.21 10.61
CA ASP A 112 11.49 -0.70 11.48
C ASP A 112 10.08 -0.96 10.96
N ALA A 113 9.65 -2.21 11.04
CA ALA A 113 8.30 -2.60 10.66
C ALA A 113 7.22 -1.87 11.46
N ASP A 114 7.51 -1.49 12.71
CA ASP A 114 6.58 -0.79 13.59
C ASP A 114 6.28 0.65 13.13
N ASP A 115 7.25 1.31 12.49
CA ASP A 115 7.13 2.74 12.16
C ASP A 115 5.84 3.08 11.42
N HIS A 116 5.45 2.26 10.45
CA HIS A 116 4.20 2.51 9.72
C HIS A 116 3.12 1.45 9.92
N THR A 117 3.43 0.24 10.39
CA THR A 117 2.38 -0.76 10.57
C THR A 117 1.43 -0.40 11.71
N TYR A 118 1.96 -0.02 12.86
CA TYR A 118 1.13 0.31 14.03
C TYR A 118 0.26 1.55 13.79
N LYS A 119 0.83 2.63 13.25
CA LYS A 119 0.08 3.88 13.03
C LYS A 119 -0.90 3.80 11.86
N VAL A 120 -0.67 2.87 10.90
CA VAL A 120 -1.48 2.73 9.67
C VAL A 120 -2.60 1.70 9.83
N PHE A 121 -2.32 0.58 10.48
CA PHE A 121 -3.26 -0.54 10.59
C PHE A 121 -3.89 -0.70 11.97
N GLY A 122 -3.36 -0.02 12.98
CA GLY A 122 -3.96 -0.03 14.31
C GLY A 122 -5.25 0.79 14.38
N THR A 123 -6.24 0.29 15.11
CA THR A 123 -7.52 0.98 15.33
C THR A 123 -7.28 2.36 15.96
N ASP A 124 -7.95 3.38 15.44
CA ASP A 124 -7.90 4.79 15.90
C ASP A 124 -6.48 5.39 15.91
N LYS A 125 -5.55 4.89 15.10
CA LYS A 125 -4.22 5.48 14.96
C LYS A 125 -4.17 6.59 13.94
N GLY A 126 -3.25 7.53 14.15
CA GLY A 126 -3.22 8.80 13.43
C GLY A 126 -2.96 8.75 11.92
N ALA A 127 -2.51 7.62 11.39
CA ALA A 127 -2.34 7.41 9.95
C ALA A 127 -3.23 6.28 9.41
N ASN A 128 -4.22 5.86 10.18
CA ASN A 128 -5.23 4.89 9.74
C ASN A 128 -6.33 5.59 8.94
N TYR A 129 -5.98 6.02 7.73
CA TYR A 129 -6.89 6.72 6.83
C TYR A 129 -7.97 5.83 6.19
N SER A 130 -7.83 4.52 6.31
CA SER A 130 -8.83 3.56 5.82
C SER A 130 -9.98 3.31 6.79
N GLY A 131 -9.91 3.81 8.02
CA GLY A 131 -10.86 3.48 9.08
C GLY A 131 -10.85 1.99 9.48
N TYR A 132 -9.77 1.28 9.16
CA TYR A 132 -9.64 -0.14 9.47
C TYR A 132 -9.64 -0.40 10.98
N SER A 133 -10.36 -1.43 11.39
CA SER A 133 -10.41 -1.87 12.78
C SER A 133 -10.48 -3.39 12.86
N ASN A 134 -9.52 -4.00 13.57
CA ASN A 134 -9.48 -5.42 13.79
C ASN A 134 -8.73 -5.71 15.10
N GLU A 135 -9.45 -6.21 16.10
CA GLU A 135 -8.89 -6.47 17.45
C GLU A 135 -7.69 -7.42 17.44
N LYS A 136 -7.65 -8.39 16.51
CA LYS A 136 -6.51 -9.31 16.40
C LYS A 136 -5.29 -8.60 15.82
N VAL A 137 -5.48 -7.77 14.80
CA VAL A 137 -4.40 -6.94 14.24
C VAL A 137 -3.84 -6.03 15.32
N ASP A 138 -4.69 -5.35 16.08
CA ASP A 138 -4.26 -4.50 17.20
C ASP A 138 -3.45 -5.28 18.24
N ALA A 139 -3.91 -6.48 18.60
CA ALA A 139 -3.22 -7.34 19.57
C ALA A 139 -1.83 -7.78 19.05
N TYR A 140 -1.73 -8.19 17.78
CA TYR A 140 -0.46 -8.63 17.19
C TYR A 140 0.54 -7.48 17.07
N LEU A 141 0.09 -6.31 16.59
CA LEU A 141 0.93 -5.12 16.49
C LEU A 141 1.41 -4.64 17.87
N LYS A 142 0.53 -4.69 18.87
CA LYS A 142 0.90 -4.38 20.25
C LYS A 142 1.94 -5.36 20.80
N ALA A 143 1.71 -6.66 20.64
CA ALA A 143 2.64 -7.69 21.10
C ALA A 143 4.02 -7.58 20.42
N ALA A 144 4.06 -7.28 19.11
CA ALA A 144 5.31 -7.04 18.39
C ALA A 144 6.12 -5.84 18.92
N ARG A 145 5.46 -4.85 19.52
CA ARG A 145 6.13 -3.68 20.16
C ARG A 145 6.62 -3.95 21.56
N GLU A 146 5.95 -4.84 22.30
CA GLU A 146 6.21 -5.10 23.71
C GLU A 146 7.29 -6.15 23.94
N THR A 147 7.65 -6.94 22.91
CA THR A 147 8.71 -7.95 23.04
C THR A 147 10.05 -7.45 22.54
N ALA A 148 11.12 -7.79 23.27
CA ALA A 148 12.51 -7.62 22.84
C ALA A 148 13.07 -8.90 22.19
N ASP A 149 12.35 -10.02 22.24
CA ASP A 149 12.75 -11.24 21.55
C ASP A 149 12.42 -11.16 20.07
N GLU A 150 13.44 -11.30 19.23
CA GLU A 150 13.32 -11.16 17.77
C GLU A 150 12.43 -12.25 17.15
N ASN A 151 12.47 -13.47 17.67
CA ASN A 151 11.65 -14.57 17.14
C ASN A 151 10.18 -14.38 17.49
N GLU A 152 9.90 -13.94 18.73
CA GLU A 152 8.54 -13.57 19.11
C GLU A 152 8.02 -12.41 18.26
N ARG A 153 8.85 -11.40 18.04
CA ARG A 153 8.49 -10.25 17.20
C ARG A 153 8.17 -10.67 15.77
N MET A 154 9.00 -11.52 15.18
CA MET A 154 8.74 -12.11 13.84
C MET A 154 7.42 -12.86 13.81
N ALA A 155 7.14 -13.68 14.83
CA ALA A 155 5.90 -14.43 14.93
C ALA A 155 4.66 -13.51 14.99
N GLN A 156 4.72 -12.42 15.76
CA GLN A 156 3.62 -11.45 15.84
C GLN A 156 3.38 -10.73 14.51
N TYR A 157 4.45 -10.31 13.82
CA TYR A 157 4.30 -9.71 12.48
C TYR A 157 3.80 -10.71 11.43
N ALA A 158 4.12 -11.98 11.54
CA ALA A 158 3.56 -13.01 10.67
C ALA A 158 2.04 -13.19 10.90
N LEU A 159 1.61 -13.23 12.16
CA LEU A 159 0.18 -13.30 12.53
C LEU A 159 -0.58 -12.05 12.06
N PHE A 160 -0.01 -10.87 12.25
CA PHE A 160 -0.53 -9.61 11.74
C PHE A 160 -0.78 -9.67 10.23
N GLN A 161 0.23 -10.06 9.43
CA GLN A 161 0.12 -10.11 7.98
C GLN A 161 -0.94 -11.13 7.51
N LYS A 162 -1.00 -12.30 8.17
CA LYS A 162 -2.02 -13.31 7.88
C LYS A 162 -3.43 -12.84 8.18
N GLU A 163 -3.62 -12.10 9.26
CA GLU A 163 -4.94 -11.57 9.61
C GLU A 163 -5.34 -10.41 8.69
N LEU A 164 -4.39 -9.50 8.41
CA LEU A 164 -4.61 -8.39 7.47
C LEU A 164 -4.97 -8.88 6.07
N ALA A 165 -4.38 -9.97 5.59
CA ALA A 165 -4.66 -10.52 4.28
C ALA A 165 -6.09 -11.05 4.12
N LYS A 166 -6.76 -11.48 5.20
CA LYS A 166 -8.16 -11.93 5.15
C LYS A 166 -9.17 -10.80 4.94
N THR A 167 -8.86 -9.63 5.51
CA THR A 167 -9.68 -8.42 5.44
C THR A 167 -8.77 -7.22 5.21
N PRO A 168 -8.24 -7.06 4.00
CA PRO A 168 -7.20 -6.07 3.74
C PRO A 168 -7.73 -4.64 3.89
N ALA A 169 -6.99 -3.83 4.66
CA ALA A 169 -7.24 -2.40 4.82
C ALA A 169 -6.87 -1.60 3.56
N TYR A 170 -5.97 -2.16 2.75
CA TYR A 170 -5.47 -1.58 1.50
C TYR A 170 -5.34 -2.67 0.44
N THR A 171 -5.57 -2.29 -0.82
CA THR A 171 -5.11 -3.07 -1.96
C THR A 171 -3.66 -2.69 -2.22
N PHE A 172 -2.75 -3.65 -2.02
CA PHE A 172 -1.32 -3.44 -2.27
C PHE A 172 -1.03 -3.61 -3.76
N PHE A 173 -0.48 -2.59 -4.41
CA PHE A 173 -0.20 -2.63 -5.85
C PHE A 173 1.24 -3.04 -6.13
N CYS A 174 2.20 -2.22 -5.69
CA CYS A 174 3.60 -2.46 -5.98
C CYS A 174 4.52 -1.75 -4.99
N TYR A 175 5.73 -2.27 -4.90
CA TYR A 175 6.89 -1.55 -4.38
C TYR A 175 7.58 -0.88 -5.55
N ILE A 176 7.72 0.44 -5.49
CA ILE A 176 8.33 1.26 -6.53
C ILE A 176 9.83 1.34 -6.30
N ASP A 177 10.62 1.19 -7.36
CA ASP A 177 12.07 1.37 -7.29
C ASP A 177 12.41 2.85 -7.06
N ALA A 178 13.34 3.12 -6.15
CA ALA A 178 13.92 4.44 -5.99
C ALA A 178 15.05 4.62 -7.01
N MET A 179 14.88 5.56 -7.93
CA MET A 179 15.87 5.82 -8.99
C MET A 179 16.63 7.11 -8.71
N TYR A 180 17.95 7.03 -8.70
CA TYR A 180 18.84 8.17 -8.51
C TYR A 180 19.79 8.30 -9.70
N VAL A 181 20.08 9.53 -10.08
CA VAL A 181 21.05 9.86 -11.13
C VAL A 181 22.12 10.75 -10.52
N GLY A 182 23.36 10.37 -10.69
CA GLY A 182 24.52 11.11 -10.19
C GLY A 182 25.63 11.22 -11.22
N ALA A 183 26.62 12.07 -10.93
CA ALA A 183 27.84 12.17 -11.73
C ALA A 183 28.65 10.87 -11.61
N LYS A 184 29.31 10.48 -12.70
CA LYS A 184 30.07 9.20 -12.75
C LYS A 184 31.31 9.19 -11.84
N ASN A 185 31.81 10.35 -11.48
CA ASN A 185 32.97 10.51 -10.63
C ASN A 185 32.64 10.58 -9.13
N ILE A 186 31.43 10.22 -8.74
CA ILE A 186 31.06 10.07 -7.33
C ILE A 186 31.20 8.60 -6.96
N SER A 187 32.00 8.29 -5.95
CA SER A 187 32.18 6.96 -5.39
C SER A 187 31.80 6.89 -3.92
N GLY A 188 31.70 5.68 -3.35
CA GLY A 188 31.27 5.47 -1.96
C GLY A 188 29.76 5.43 -1.75
N ILE A 189 28.95 5.52 -2.81
CA ILE A 189 27.48 5.43 -2.70
C ILE A 189 27.08 4.00 -2.34
N ASP A 190 26.37 3.81 -1.23
CA ASP A 190 25.71 2.54 -0.94
C ASP A 190 24.40 2.43 -1.70
N GLN A 191 24.39 1.62 -2.76
CA GLN A 191 23.23 1.40 -3.62
C GLN A 191 22.23 0.37 -3.04
N ASN A 192 22.59 -0.34 -1.98
CA ASN A 192 21.79 -1.41 -1.41
C ASN A 192 20.86 -0.91 -0.30
N THR A 193 21.20 0.21 0.33
CA THR A 193 20.44 0.77 1.44
C THR A 193 19.82 2.11 1.07
N VAL A 194 18.52 2.14 0.87
CA VAL A 194 17.75 3.36 0.64
C VAL A 194 16.81 3.60 1.81
N LEU A 195 17.04 4.67 2.55
CA LEU A 195 16.34 4.97 3.79
C LEU A 195 15.12 5.87 3.54
N GLY A 196 14.03 5.26 3.06
CA GLY A 196 12.73 5.89 2.87
C GLY A 196 12.70 6.98 1.78
N HIS A 197 11.53 7.20 1.22
CA HIS A 197 11.36 8.24 0.20
C HIS A 197 11.15 9.66 0.82
N HIS A 198 10.75 9.74 2.08
CA HIS A 198 10.64 10.99 2.84
C HIS A 198 11.83 11.25 3.77
N GLY A 199 12.83 10.38 3.76
CA GLY A 199 14.00 10.47 4.61
C GLY A 199 15.23 10.92 3.84
N VAL A 200 16.38 10.53 4.33
CA VAL A 200 17.67 10.84 3.70
C VAL A 200 17.90 10.09 2.39
N GLY A 201 17.08 9.08 2.11
CA GLY A 201 17.18 8.30 0.88
C GLY A 201 18.54 7.64 0.72
N ILE A 202 19.15 7.85 -0.45
CA ILE A 202 20.49 7.36 -0.77
C ILE A 202 21.60 8.15 -0.05
N PHE A 203 21.30 9.32 0.50
CA PHE A 203 22.30 10.19 1.13
C PHE A 203 22.66 9.79 2.57
N TRP A 204 22.15 8.66 3.07
CA TRP A 204 22.38 8.23 4.45
C TRP A 204 23.87 8.06 4.79
N ASN A 205 24.71 7.69 3.80
CA ASN A 205 26.15 7.54 3.95
C ASN A 205 26.94 8.59 3.17
N VAL A 206 26.38 9.79 2.93
CA VAL A 206 27.02 10.85 2.14
C VAL A 206 28.39 11.29 2.68
N CYS A 207 28.63 11.08 3.97
CA CYS A 207 29.95 11.33 4.59
C CYS A 207 31.07 10.41 4.07
N ASP A 208 30.71 9.26 3.47
CA ASP A 208 31.65 8.30 2.91
C ASP A 208 31.89 8.51 1.41
N TRP A 209 31.15 9.48 0.81
CA TRP A 209 31.26 9.73 -0.62
C TRP A 209 32.52 10.53 -0.94
N THR A 210 33.13 10.22 -2.08
CA THR A 210 34.25 10.96 -2.64
C THR A 210 33.96 11.39 -4.06
N ILE A 211 34.58 12.49 -4.46
CA ILE A 211 34.54 12.96 -5.84
C ILE A 211 35.93 12.72 -6.43
N ASP A 212 35.99 11.84 -7.42
CA ASP A 212 37.23 11.57 -8.13
C ASP A 212 37.49 12.65 -9.18
N GLU A 213 38.74 13.07 -9.34
CA GLU A 213 39.15 14.10 -10.29
C GLU A 213 39.08 13.66 -11.77
#